data_183f03eb83c65e416f169fcef924e6c6
#
_entry.id   183f03eb83c65e416f169fcef924e6c6
#
_cell.length_a   1.000
_cell.length_b   1.000
_cell.length_c   1.000
_cell.angle_alpha   90.00
_cell.angle_beta   90.00
_cell.angle_gamma   90.00
#
_symmetry.space_group_name_H-M   'P 1'
#
loop_
_entity.id
_entity.type
_entity.pdbx_description
1 polymer ?
#
loop_
_entity_poly.entity_id
_entity_poly.type
_entity_poly.pdbx_seq_one_letter_code
_entity_poly.pdbx_strand_id
1 'polypeptide(L)'
;MLLSLALIFLCGMILGKIFSLLKLPSLLGLIITGIVLGPYCLNLLDNSILSISADLRELALIIILTRAGLNLDIEDLKKVGRPAILMCFVPASFEIIGMILIAPKLFDISLLDAALMGSVVAAVSPAVLVPKMLKLIDEKYGTNKSIPQLLMAGASVDDIFVIVLFTSFTSLVKGGNISYLDFVKIPTSIIFGLLLGIIIGFILSKFFTKFHIRDSAKVVIILSISFILVSIETSISNLFGGVIGISGLLAVMSIGAYLKKSKEELSKRLSLKYSKLWVAAEIILFVLVGAAVNINYAFNAGVLGIVLIFAVLIFRMLGVLLSLIKTKLNKKERIFSMIAYCPKATVQAAIGSIPLSLGFASGEIILVIAVLAILITAPLGAFAIEVSYKKLLEHE
;
A
#
# COMPACT_ATOMS: atom_id res chain seq x y z
N MET A 1 -15.53 -20.86 12.00
CA MET A 1 -15.16 -20.14 10.74
C MET A 1 -16.30 -19.33 10.13
N LEU A 2 -17.46 -19.90 9.73
CA LEU A 2 -18.52 -19.13 9.07
C LEU A 2 -19.12 -18.02 9.93
N LEU A 3 -19.33 -18.27 11.23
CA LEU A 3 -19.79 -17.24 12.17
C LEU A 3 -18.77 -16.08 12.26
N SER A 4 -17.48 -16.38 12.33
CA SER A 4 -16.42 -15.36 12.36
C SER A 4 -16.44 -14.50 11.10
N LEU A 5 -16.61 -15.11 9.91
CA LEU A 5 -16.76 -14.37 8.65
C LEU A 5 -18.00 -13.47 8.67
N ALA A 6 -19.13 -13.98 9.17
CA ALA A 6 -20.36 -13.19 9.32
C ALA A 6 -20.15 -11.97 10.22
N LEU A 7 -19.47 -12.16 11.38
CA LEU A 7 -19.13 -11.07 12.29
C LEU A 7 -18.19 -10.06 11.64
N ILE A 8 -17.14 -10.53 10.93
CA ILE A 8 -16.20 -9.67 10.19
C ILE A 8 -16.97 -8.78 9.20
N PHE A 9 -17.84 -9.38 8.38
CA PHE A 9 -18.57 -8.62 7.37
C PHE A 9 -19.61 -7.68 7.99
N LEU A 10 -20.47 -8.18 8.86
CA LEU A 10 -21.58 -7.38 9.41
C LEU A 10 -21.08 -6.27 10.33
N CYS A 11 -20.25 -6.59 11.32
CA CYS A 11 -19.73 -5.59 12.26
C CYS A 11 -18.80 -4.61 11.54
N GLY A 12 -17.96 -5.11 10.61
CA GLY A 12 -17.09 -4.27 9.77
C GLY A 12 -17.88 -3.28 8.93
N MET A 13 -18.93 -3.73 8.23
CA MET A 13 -19.79 -2.84 7.43
C MET A 13 -20.52 -1.82 8.31
N ILE A 14 -21.06 -2.22 9.44
CA ILE A 14 -21.78 -1.32 10.36
C ILE A 14 -20.83 -0.25 10.87
N LEU A 15 -19.70 -0.65 11.45
CA LEU A 15 -18.77 0.30 12.05
C LEU A 15 -18.08 1.16 10.98
N GLY A 16 -17.72 0.58 9.83
CA GLY A 16 -17.21 1.33 8.67
C GLY A 16 -18.21 2.38 8.17
N LYS A 17 -19.51 2.06 8.14
CA LYS A 17 -20.57 3.02 7.80
C LYS A 17 -20.73 4.12 8.83
N ILE A 18 -20.66 3.79 10.12
CA ILE A 18 -20.72 4.79 11.22
C ILE A 18 -19.57 5.79 11.06
N PHE A 19 -18.33 5.31 10.87
CA PHE A 19 -17.17 6.19 10.63
C PHE A 19 -17.35 7.07 9.40
N SER A 20 -17.87 6.50 8.31
CA SER A 20 -18.18 7.26 7.10
C SER A 20 -19.21 8.38 7.35
N LEU A 21 -20.26 8.13 8.16
CA LEU A 21 -21.24 9.15 8.56
C LEU A 21 -20.61 10.25 9.44
N LEU A 22 -19.60 9.90 10.23
CA LEU A 22 -18.79 10.85 11.00
C LEU A 22 -17.77 11.61 10.16
N LYS A 23 -17.78 11.44 8.83
CA LYS A 23 -16.82 12.02 7.87
C LYS A 23 -15.37 11.53 8.07
N LEU A 24 -15.20 10.38 8.71
CA LEU A 24 -13.92 9.70 8.88
C LEU A 24 -13.79 8.57 7.83
N PRO A 25 -12.57 8.17 7.46
CA PRO A 25 -12.36 7.01 6.59
C PRO A 25 -12.99 5.74 7.16
N SER A 26 -13.78 5.01 6.35
CA SER A 26 -14.45 3.76 6.75
C SER A 26 -13.48 2.68 7.24
N LEU A 27 -12.26 2.67 6.70
CA LEU A 27 -11.20 1.73 7.06
C LEU A 27 -10.85 1.76 8.57
N LEU A 28 -11.01 2.91 9.23
CA LEU A 28 -10.79 3.02 10.69
C LEU A 28 -11.81 2.16 11.45
N GLY A 29 -13.08 2.22 11.03
CA GLY A 29 -14.13 1.38 11.59
C GLY A 29 -13.84 -0.11 11.37
N LEU A 30 -13.28 -0.50 10.22
CA LEU A 30 -12.88 -1.88 9.95
C LEU A 30 -11.75 -2.35 10.87
N ILE A 31 -10.68 -1.55 11.05
CA ILE A 31 -9.57 -1.88 11.93
C ILE A 31 -10.06 -1.99 13.39
N ILE A 32 -10.86 -1.03 13.86
CA ILE A 32 -11.42 -1.05 15.20
C ILE A 32 -12.31 -2.29 15.40
N THR A 33 -13.11 -2.65 14.41
CA THR A 33 -13.88 -3.92 14.43
C THR A 33 -12.97 -5.11 14.67
N GLY A 34 -11.85 -5.18 13.97
CA GLY A 34 -10.87 -6.24 14.12
C GLY A 34 -10.25 -6.28 15.52
N ILE A 35 -9.86 -5.13 16.06
CA ILE A 35 -9.32 -5.01 17.42
C ILE A 35 -10.34 -5.52 18.44
N VAL A 36 -11.60 -5.11 18.31
CA VAL A 36 -12.68 -5.49 19.25
C VAL A 36 -13.03 -6.96 19.14
N LEU A 37 -13.18 -7.51 17.95
CA LEU A 37 -13.53 -8.93 17.72
C LEU A 37 -12.34 -9.87 17.94
N GLY A 38 -11.12 -9.34 17.89
CA GLY A 38 -9.87 -10.10 17.92
C GLY A 38 -9.56 -10.76 19.25
N PRO A 39 -8.50 -11.60 19.28
CA PRO A 39 -8.12 -12.42 20.44
C PRO A 39 -7.67 -11.61 21.65
N TYR A 40 -7.25 -10.37 21.45
CA TYR A 40 -6.75 -9.50 22.52
C TYR A 40 -7.83 -8.61 23.17
N CYS A 41 -9.11 -8.72 22.72
CA CYS A 41 -10.24 -7.99 23.31
C CYS A 41 -11.39 -8.95 23.61
N LEU A 42 -12.39 -9.08 22.74
CA LEU A 42 -13.55 -9.93 22.98
C LEU A 42 -13.35 -11.40 22.61
N ASN A 43 -12.32 -11.74 21.87
CA ASN A 43 -11.98 -13.09 21.41
C ASN A 43 -13.16 -13.83 20.74
N LEU A 44 -13.88 -13.12 19.85
CA LEU A 44 -15.05 -13.67 19.14
C LEU A 44 -14.71 -14.31 17.80
N LEU A 45 -13.46 -14.14 17.33
CA LEU A 45 -12.98 -14.76 16.09
C LEU A 45 -12.42 -16.15 16.39
N ASP A 46 -12.93 -17.12 15.66
CA ASP A 46 -12.50 -18.51 15.76
C ASP A 46 -11.06 -18.72 15.28
N ASN A 47 -10.30 -19.62 15.93
CA ASN A 47 -8.93 -19.91 15.59
C ASN A 47 -8.75 -20.39 14.12
N SER A 48 -9.78 -21.01 13.54
CA SER A 48 -9.74 -21.45 12.14
C SER A 48 -9.64 -20.29 11.13
N ILE A 49 -10.18 -19.11 11.47
CA ILE A 49 -10.02 -17.90 10.62
C ILE A 49 -8.72 -17.17 10.94
N LEU A 50 -8.30 -17.17 12.21
CA LEU A 50 -7.06 -16.54 12.63
C LEU A 50 -5.83 -17.27 12.06
N SER A 51 -5.85 -18.59 11.98
CA SER A 51 -4.75 -19.39 11.43
C SER A 51 -4.50 -19.16 9.93
N ILE A 52 -5.55 -18.85 9.15
CA ILE A 52 -5.44 -18.53 7.71
C ILE A 52 -5.47 -17.02 7.44
N SER A 53 -5.39 -16.20 8.48
CA SER A 53 -5.57 -14.74 8.32
C SER A 53 -4.46 -14.11 7.48
N ALA A 54 -3.24 -14.66 7.50
CA ALA A 54 -2.13 -14.21 6.66
C ALA A 54 -2.46 -14.41 5.18
N ASP A 55 -2.92 -15.61 4.80
CA ASP A 55 -3.27 -15.96 3.41
C ASP A 55 -4.43 -15.11 2.90
N LEU A 56 -5.45 -14.86 3.76
CA LEU A 56 -6.58 -14.00 3.40
C LEU A 56 -6.17 -12.54 3.17
N ARG A 57 -5.22 -12.03 3.95
CA ARG A 57 -4.66 -10.68 3.74
C ARG A 57 -3.82 -10.62 2.47
N GLU A 58 -3.02 -11.66 2.20
CA GLU A 58 -2.23 -11.74 0.96
C GLU A 58 -3.14 -11.83 -0.29
N LEU A 59 -4.24 -12.60 -0.22
CA LEU A 59 -5.27 -12.62 -1.26
C LEU A 59 -5.85 -11.23 -1.51
N ALA A 60 -6.18 -10.50 -0.45
CA ALA A 60 -6.68 -9.13 -0.57
C ALA A 60 -5.64 -8.19 -1.19
N LEU A 61 -4.35 -8.34 -0.82
CA LEU A 61 -3.24 -7.59 -1.39
C LEU A 61 -3.11 -7.85 -2.91
N ILE A 62 -3.19 -9.09 -3.34
CA ILE A 62 -3.16 -9.46 -4.77
C ILE A 62 -4.33 -8.81 -5.53
N ILE A 63 -5.54 -8.81 -4.95
CA ILE A 63 -6.71 -8.16 -5.56
C ILE A 63 -6.48 -6.66 -5.75
N ILE A 64 -6.02 -5.96 -4.70
CA ILE A 64 -5.81 -4.50 -4.79
C ILE A 64 -4.68 -4.15 -5.75
N LEU A 65 -3.58 -4.91 -5.78
CA LEU A 65 -2.45 -4.66 -6.67
C LEU A 65 -2.80 -4.94 -8.14
N THR A 66 -3.55 -6.00 -8.42
CA THR A 66 -4.07 -6.24 -9.78
C THR A 66 -4.95 -5.07 -10.23
N ARG A 67 -5.85 -4.61 -9.35
CA ARG A 67 -6.70 -3.45 -9.63
C ARG A 67 -5.89 -2.18 -9.85
N ALA A 68 -4.87 -1.95 -9.04
CA ALA A 68 -3.97 -0.80 -9.19
C ALA A 68 -3.26 -0.83 -10.54
N GLY A 69 -2.72 -1.98 -10.93
CA GLY A 69 -2.10 -2.15 -12.25
C GLY A 69 -3.06 -1.90 -13.41
N LEU A 70 -4.29 -2.44 -13.35
CA LEU A 70 -5.33 -2.22 -14.35
C LEU A 70 -5.77 -0.75 -14.50
N ASN A 71 -5.53 0.08 -13.49
CA ASN A 71 -5.85 1.51 -13.50
C ASN A 71 -4.63 2.41 -13.70
N LEU A 72 -3.41 1.84 -13.74
CA LEU A 72 -2.18 2.60 -13.85
C LEU A 72 -2.09 3.30 -15.22
N ASP A 73 -2.14 4.63 -15.23
CA ASP A 73 -1.96 5.43 -16.44
C ASP A 73 -0.53 5.99 -16.51
N ILE A 74 0.28 5.32 -17.32
CA ILE A 74 1.68 5.72 -17.55
C ILE A 74 1.76 7.02 -18.36
N GLU A 75 0.75 7.34 -19.16
CA GLU A 75 0.74 8.55 -19.96
C GLU A 75 0.48 9.79 -19.09
N ASP A 76 -0.38 9.69 -18.09
CA ASP A 76 -0.59 10.76 -17.12
C ASP A 76 0.68 11.05 -16.32
N LEU A 77 1.42 10.00 -15.94
CA LEU A 77 2.73 10.16 -15.30
C LEU A 77 3.72 10.91 -16.18
N LYS A 78 3.73 10.63 -17.51
CA LYS A 78 4.59 11.33 -18.47
C LYS A 78 4.17 12.79 -18.69
N LYS A 79 2.86 13.10 -18.72
CA LYS A 79 2.34 14.47 -18.91
C LYS A 79 2.76 15.40 -17.78
N VAL A 80 2.72 14.91 -16.53
CA VAL A 80 3.13 15.70 -15.35
C VAL A 80 4.66 15.82 -15.26
N GLY A 81 5.40 14.89 -15.83
CA GLY A 81 6.85 14.95 -16.02
C GLY A 81 7.68 14.69 -14.76
N ARG A 82 8.86 15.31 -14.69
CA ARG A 82 9.86 15.09 -13.62
C ARG A 82 9.30 15.08 -12.20
N PRO A 83 8.47 16.03 -11.74
CA PRO A 83 8.00 16.02 -10.36
C PRO A 83 7.16 14.80 -10.04
N ALA A 84 6.33 14.28 -10.97
CA ALA A 84 5.56 13.07 -10.75
C ALA A 84 6.48 11.84 -10.56
N ILE A 85 7.53 11.73 -11.39
CA ILE A 85 8.51 10.65 -11.26
C ILE A 85 9.20 10.72 -9.89
N LEU A 86 9.65 11.89 -9.46
CA LEU A 86 10.29 12.05 -8.15
C LEU A 86 9.34 11.73 -6.99
N MET A 87 8.06 12.08 -7.11
CA MET A 87 7.05 11.76 -6.10
C MET A 87 6.80 10.25 -5.94
N CYS A 88 7.16 9.44 -6.93
CA CYS A 88 7.03 7.98 -6.85
C CYS A 88 8.01 7.31 -5.87
N PHE A 89 9.13 7.94 -5.52
CA PHE A 89 10.16 7.28 -4.71
C PHE A 89 10.86 8.20 -3.70
N VAL A 90 11.01 9.50 -3.97
CA VAL A 90 11.78 10.40 -3.06
C VAL A 90 11.09 10.54 -1.70
N PRO A 91 9.78 10.81 -1.59
CA PRO A 91 9.12 10.93 -0.29
C PRO A 91 9.22 9.66 0.55
N ALA A 92 9.02 8.49 -0.06
CA ALA A 92 9.14 7.21 0.62
C ALA A 92 10.58 6.92 1.06
N SER A 93 11.57 7.19 0.21
CA SER A 93 13.00 7.03 0.57
C SER A 93 13.37 7.89 1.77
N PHE A 94 12.94 9.16 1.81
CA PHE A 94 13.21 10.03 2.94
C PHE A 94 12.53 9.53 4.22
N GLU A 95 11.31 9.04 4.14
CA GLU A 95 10.61 8.47 5.29
C GLU A 95 11.31 7.22 5.82
N ILE A 96 11.77 6.31 4.93
CA ILE A 96 12.56 5.13 5.31
C ILE A 96 13.89 5.54 5.98
N ILE A 97 14.58 6.54 5.44
CA ILE A 97 15.81 7.07 6.06
C ILE A 97 15.49 7.62 7.46
N GLY A 98 14.41 8.39 7.61
CA GLY A 98 13.97 8.88 8.92
C GLY A 98 13.68 7.73 9.89
N MET A 99 13.05 6.65 9.42
CA MET A 99 12.79 5.46 10.23
C MET A 99 14.09 4.78 10.68
N ILE A 100 15.06 4.57 9.77
CA ILE A 100 16.37 3.98 10.08
C ILE A 100 17.14 4.80 11.12
N LEU A 101 17.01 6.13 11.10
CA LEU A 101 17.72 7.02 12.02
C LEU A 101 17.08 7.10 13.42
N ILE A 102 15.76 6.96 13.50
CA ILE A 102 14.98 7.24 14.72
C ILE A 102 14.51 5.96 15.42
N ALA A 103 13.96 4.99 14.69
CA ALA A 103 13.33 3.82 15.28
C ALA A 103 14.28 2.95 16.13
N PRO A 104 15.55 2.72 15.76
CA PRO A 104 16.49 1.96 16.59
C PRO A 104 16.71 2.58 17.96
N LYS A 105 16.66 3.91 18.05
CA LYS A 105 16.85 4.63 19.32
C LYS A 105 15.63 4.59 20.23
N LEU A 106 14.45 4.41 19.68
CA LEU A 106 13.20 4.40 20.43
C LEU A 106 12.76 2.99 20.84
N PHE A 107 13.09 1.98 20.05
CA PHE A 107 12.55 0.62 20.20
C PHE A 107 13.64 -0.47 20.31
N ASP A 108 14.92 -0.09 20.36
CA ASP A 108 16.05 -1.02 20.45
C ASP A 108 16.00 -2.14 19.37
N ILE A 109 15.67 -1.75 18.14
CA ILE A 109 15.62 -2.64 16.97
C ILE A 109 16.84 -2.44 16.07
N SER A 110 17.16 -3.44 15.26
CA SER A 110 18.26 -3.35 14.30
C SER A 110 17.98 -2.31 13.19
N LEU A 111 19.05 -1.79 12.56
CA LEU A 111 18.92 -0.88 11.41
C LEU A 111 18.12 -1.53 10.26
N LEU A 112 18.25 -2.85 10.09
CA LEU A 112 17.55 -3.60 9.05
C LEU A 112 16.05 -3.74 9.39
N ASP A 113 15.71 -4.01 10.66
CA ASP A 113 14.32 -4.02 11.11
C ASP A 113 13.69 -2.63 10.99
N ALA A 114 14.45 -1.57 11.27
CA ALA A 114 14.00 -0.20 11.08
C ALA A 114 13.79 0.13 9.59
N ALA A 115 14.63 -0.37 8.69
CA ALA A 115 14.43 -0.25 7.24
C ALA A 115 13.18 -1.00 6.77
N LEU A 116 12.98 -2.21 7.30
CA LEU A 116 11.78 -3.01 7.05
C LEU A 116 10.52 -2.28 7.56
N MET A 117 10.52 -1.79 8.80
CA MET A 117 9.45 -0.96 9.37
C MET A 117 9.19 0.29 8.53
N GLY A 118 10.26 0.96 8.09
CA GLY A 118 10.19 2.13 7.21
C GLY A 118 9.50 1.81 5.89
N SER A 119 9.86 0.69 5.26
CA SER A 119 9.19 0.27 4.02
C SER A 119 7.72 -0.08 4.22
N VAL A 120 7.32 -0.62 5.38
CA VAL A 120 5.91 -0.83 5.71
C VAL A 120 5.14 0.49 5.80
N VAL A 121 5.72 1.51 6.44
CA VAL A 121 5.03 2.77 6.73
C VAL A 121 5.10 3.76 5.57
N ALA A 122 6.12 3.72 4.71
CA ALA A 122 6.46 4.79 3.78
C ALA A 122 5.45 5.08 2.66
N ALA A 123 4.56 4.16 2.28
CA ALA A 123 3.60 4.41 1.20
C ALA A 123 2.55 5.47 1.58
N VAL A 124 2.17 6.33 0.63
CA VAL A 124 0.97 7.17 0.75
C VAL A 124 -0.27 6.35 0.42
N SER A 125 -1.41 6.65 1.00
CA SER A 125 -2.64 5.90 0.71
C SER A 125 -3.43 6.49 -0.45
N PRO A 126 -3.51 5.81 -1.60
CA PRO A 126 -4.42 6.20 -2.68
C PRO A 126 -5.89 6.19 -2.24
N ALA A 127 -6.27 5.30 -1.31
CA ALA A 127 -7.64 5.20 -0.82
C ALA A 127 -8.14 6.49 -0.10
N VAL A 128 -7.22 7.22 0.53
CA VAL A 128 -7.54 8.52 1.16
C VAL A 128 -7.30 9.67 0.19
N LEU A 129 -6.21 9.63 -0.58
CA LEU A 129 -5.78 10.71 -1.45
C LEU A 129 -6.69 10.87 -2.68
N VAL A 130 -6.92 9.79 -3.44
CA VAL A 130 -7.58 9.85 -4.76
C VAL A 130 -8.99 10.44 -4.69
N PRO A 131 -9.89 10.05 -3.76
CA PRO A 131 -11.22 10.66 -3.69
C PRO A 131 -11.17 12.17 -3.43
N LYS A 132 -10.19 12.62 -2.62
CA LYS A 132 -10.00 14.04 -2.34
C LYS A 132 -9.48 14.78 -3.58
N MET A 133 -8.54 14.21 -4.30
CA MET A 133 -8.00 14.83 -5.53
C MET A 133 -9.04 14.91 -6.64
N LEU A 134 -9.89 13.89 -6.81
CA LEU A 134 -11.00 13.92 -7.76
C LEU A 134 -11.99 15.06 -7.41
N LYS A 135 -12.34 15.20 -6.12
CA LYS A 135 -13.15 16.33 -5.65
C LYS A 135 -12.52 17.70 -6.02
N LEU A 136 -11.21 17.84 -5.85
CA LEU A 136 -10.51 19.08 -6.20
C LEU A 136 -10.54 19.35 -7.70
N ILE A 137 -10.47 18.32 -8.53
CA ILE A 137 -10.63 18.44 -9.99
C ILE A 137 -12.04 18.92 -10.34
N ASP A 138 -13.07 18.32 -9.73
CA ASP A 138 -14.48 18.68 -9.97
C ASP A 138 -14.76 20.11 -9.49
N GLU A 139 -14.17 20.53 -8.37
CA GLU A 139 -14.28 21.88 -7.80
C GLU A 139 -13.25 22.86 -8.39
N LYS A 140 -12.41 22.48 -9.36
CA LYS A 140 -11.40 23.30 -10.05
C LYS A 140 -10.36 23.97 -9.13
N TYR A 141 -9.89 23.29 -8.08
CA TYR A 141 -8.81 23.76 -7.24
C TYR A 141 -7.47 23.15 -7.63
N GLY A 142 -6.45 23.96 -7.91
CA GLY A 142 -5.09 23.54 -8.27
C GLY A 142 -4.97 22.82 -9.62
N THR A 143 -6.01 22.89 -10.46
CA THR A 143 -6.09 22.26 -11.78
C THR A 143 -5.22 22.97 -12.81
N ASN A 144 -5.08 24.29 -12.70
CA ASN A 144 -4.23 25.14 -13.55
C ASN A 144 -2.75 24.71 -13.57
N LYS A 145 -2.26 24.06 -12.49
CA LYS A 145 -0.90 23.52 -12.36
C LYS A 145 -0.87 22.00 -12.24
N SER A 146 -1.99 21.34 -12.52
CA SER A 146 -2.16 19.89 -12.48
C SER A 146 -1.73 19.26 -11.14
N ILE A 147 -1.95 19.95 -9.99
CA ILE A 147 -1.56 19.48 -8.67
C ILE A 147 -2.28 18.18 -8.28
N PRO A 148 -3.62 18.07 -8.43
CA PRO A 148 -4.31 16.82 -8.13
C PRO A 148 -3.80 15.64 -8.96
N GLN A 149 -3.57 15.85 -10.26
CA GLN A 149 -3.04 14.82 -11.17
C GLN A 149 -1.63 14.41 -10.79
N LEU A 150 -0.76 15.37 -10.42
CA LEU A 150 0.59 15.12 -9.93
C LEU A 150 0.58 14.19 -8.71
N LEU A 151 -0.25 14.51 -7.72
CA LEU A 151 -0.34 13.75 -6.48
C LEU A 151 -0.91 12.34 -6.70
N MET A 152 -1.94 12.20 -7.54
CA MET A 152 -2.50 10.89 -7.89
C MET A 152 -1.49 10.02 -8.66
N ALA A 153 -0.80 10.61 -9.63
CA ALA A 153 0.19 9.89 -10.43
C ALA A 153 1.36 9.39 -9.56
N GLY A 154 1.88 10.26 -8.68
CA GLY A 154 2.92 9.88 -7.72
C GLY A 154 2.46 8.75 -6.79
N ALA A 155 1.29 8.89 -6.18
CA ALA A 155 0.74 7.91 -5.25
C ALA A 155 0.52 6.52 -5.87
N SER A 156 0.16 6.46 -7.15
CA SER A 156 -0.07 5.17 -7.84
C SER A 156 1.20 4.34 -8.01
N VAL A 157 2.36 4.97 -8.04
CA VAL A 157 3.66 4.29 -8.22
C VAL A 157 4.45 4.21 -6.91
N ASP A 158 4.19 5.10 -5.95
CA ASP A 158 4.78 5.08 -4.60
C ASP A 158 4.55 3.72 -3.92
N ASP A 159 3.34 3.17 -4.03
CA ASP A 159 2.99 1.84 -3.51
C ASP A 159 3.90 0.75 -4.08
N ILE A 160 4.19 0.79 -5.39
CA ILE A 160 5.06 -0.19 -6.05
C ILE A 160 6.47 -0.14 -5.46
N PHE A 161 7.03 1.06 -5.41
CA PHE A 161 8.38 1.29 -4.90
C PHE A 161 8.53 0.77 -3.47
N VAL A 162 7.57 1.09 -2.62
CA VAL A 162 7.55 0.67 -1.21
C VAL A 162 7.42 -0.85 -1.06
N ILE A 163 6.55 -1.51 -1.83
CA ILE A 163 6.38 -2.96 -1.77
C ILE A 163 7.63 -3.68 -2.23
N VAL A 164 8.32 -3.17 -3.24
CA VAL A 164 9.60 -3.74 -3.68
C VAL A 164 10.67 -3.63 -2.60
N LEU A 165 10.79 -2.48 -1.95
CA LEU A 165 11.72 -2.32 -0.82
C LEU A 165 11.34 -3.23 0.36
N PHE A 166 10.05 -3.36 0.64
CA PHE A 166 9.54 -4.26 1.67
C PHE A 166 9.94 -5.71 1.41
N THR A 167 9.69 -6.24 0.20
CA THR A 167 10.06 -7.62 -0.14
C THR A 167 11.58 -7.83 -0.06
N SER A 168 12.35 -6.83 -0.46
CA SER A 168 13.81 -6.86 -0.41
C SER A 168 14.32 -6.87 1.03
N PHE A 169 13.85 -5.96 1.88
CA PHE A 169 14.25 -5.94 3.30
C PHE A 169 13.74 -7.19 4.04
N THR A 170 12.57 -7.71 3.72
CA THR A 170 12.07 -8.98 4.26
C THR A 170 13.01 -10.13 3.94
N SER A 171 13.51 -10.21 2.71
CA SER A 171 14.47 -11.23 2.30
C SER A 171 15.81 -11.09 3.03
N LEU A 172 16.28 -9.85 3.25
CA LEU A 172 17.49 -9.59 4.02
C LEU A 172 17.36 -10.02 5.48
N VAL A 173 16.24 -9.71 6.14
CA VAL A 173 15.98 -10.12 7.54
C VAL A 173 15.92 -11.65 7.65
N LYS A 174 15.34 -12.35 6.68
CA LYS A 174 15.31 -13.83 6.65
C LYS A 174 16.68 -14.45 6.52
N GLY A 175 17.59 -13.82 5.76
CA GLY A 175 18.92 -14.38 5.45
C GLY A 175 19.93 -14.38 6.61
N GLY A 176 19.70 -13.62 7.66
CA GLY A 176 20.52 -13.56 8.89
C GLY A 176 21.93 -12.95 8.76
N ASN A 177 22.58 -13.07 7.60
CA ASN A 177 23.88 -12.46 7.28
C ASN A 177 23.73 -11.58 6.03
N ILE A 178 23.94 -10.31 6.17
CA ILE A 178 23.89 -9.34 5.05
C ILE A 178 25.13 -9.55 4.18
N SER A 179 24.95 -10.09 2.99
CA SER A 179 25.97 -10.12 1.95
C SER A 179 25.83 -8.94 1.02
N TYR A 180 26.95 -8.45 0.46
CA TYR A 180 26.90 -7.43 -0.60
C TYR A 180 26.03 -7.87 -1.81
N LEU A 181 25.92 -9.19 -2.06
CA LEU A 181 25.06 -9.76 -3.08
C LEU A 181 23.57 -9.53 -2.80
N ASP A 182 23.18 -9.36 -1.55
CA ASP A 182 21.79 -9.09 -1.20
C ASP A 182 21.30 -7.71 -1.67
N PHE A 183 22.20 -6.73 -1.75
CA PHE A 183 21.88 -5.43 -2.34
C PHE A 183 21.62 -5.51 -3.84
N VAL A 184 22.14 -6.53 -4.52
CA VAL A 184 21.85 -6.81 -5.94
C VAL A 184 20.44 -7.42 -6.11
N LYS A 185 19.91 -8.09 -5.11
CA LYS A 185 18.53 -8.65 -5.13
C LYS A 185 17.47 -7.56 -5.29
N ILE A 186 17.69 -6.36 -4.75
CA ILE A 186 16.73 -5.25 -4.83
C ILE A 186 16.48 -4.85 -6.29
N PRO A 187 17.49 -4.39 -7.05
CA PRO A 187 17.28 -4.03 -8.45
C PRO A 187 16.88 -5.22 -9.32
N THR A 188 17.40 -6.43 -9.04
CA THR A 188 17.03 -7.62 -9.82
C THR A 188 15.57 -8.00 -9.61
N SER A 189 15.05 -7.98 -8.38
CA SER A 189 13.63 -8.26 -8.11
C SER A 189 12.69 -7.28 -8.80
N ILE A 190 13.08 -6.01 -8.89
CA ILE A 190 12.33 -4.99 -9.64
C ILE A 190 12.32 -5.33 -11.13
N ILE A 191 13.51 -5.52 -11.71
CA ILE A 191 13.65 -5.73 -13.16
C ILE A 191 12.96 -7.03 -13.58
N PHE A 192 13.24 -8.15 -12.90
CA PHE A 192 12.64 -9.44 -13.26
C PHE A 192 11.16 -9.53 -12.94
N GLY A 193 10.67 -8.90 -11.86
CA GLY A 193 9.25 -8.79 -11.57
C GLY A 193 8.50 -8.02 -12.66
N LEU A 194 9.02 -6.85 -13.06
CA LEU A 194 8.47 -6.06 -14.18
C LEU A 194 8.47 -6.85 -15.50
N LEU A 195 9.61 -7.42 -15.88
CA LEU A 195 9.74 -8.17 -17.13
C LEU A 195 8.79 -9.36 -17.18
N LEU A 196 8.74 -10.16 -16.11
CA LEU A 196 7.86 -11.32 -15.99
C LEU A 196 6.39 -10.89 -16.12
N GLY A 197 5.98 -9.85 -15.40
CA GLY A 197 4.63 -9.32 -15.47
C GLY A 197 4.26 -8.79 -16.86
N ILE A 198 5.18 -8.09 -17.54
CA ILE A 198 4.98 -7.62 -18.92
C ILE A 198 4.84 -8.80 -19.91
N ILE A 199 5.69 -9.82 -19.79
CA ILE A 199 5.64 -11.02 -20.65
C ILE A 199 4.31 -11.75 -20.48
N ILE A 200 3.91 -12.01 -19.24
CA ILE A 200 2.64 -12.66 -18.93
C ILE A 200 1.45 -11.79 -19.37
N GLY A 201 1.50 -10.49 -19.13
CA GLY A 201 0.50 -9.53 -19.59
C GLY A 201 0.34 -9.54 -21.11
N PHE A 202 1.45 -9.61 -21.87
CA PHE A 202 1.46 -9.76 -23.31
C PHE A 202 0.81 -11.08 -23.76
N ILE A 203 1.16 -12.20 -23.13
CA ILE A 203 0.58 -13.51 -23.42
C ILE A 203 -0.93 -13.48 -23.15
N LEU A 204 -1.35 -12.96 -22.00
CA LEU A 204 -2.77 -12.84 -21.64
C LEU A 204 -3.53 -11.90 -22.58
N SER A 205 -2.94 -10.78 -22.98
CA SER A 205 -3.54 -9.85 -23.95
C SER A 205 -3.83 -10.55 -25.28
N LYS A 206 -2.89 -11.33 -25.81
CA LYS A 206 -3.09 -12.14 -27.02
C LYS A 206 -4.11 -13.25 -26.82
N PHE A 207 -4.03 -13.96 -25.70
CA PHE A 207 -4.95 -15.04 -25.34
C PHE A 207 -6.40 -14.54 -25.28
N PHE A 208 -6.64 -13.43 -24.59
CA PHE A 208 -7.98 -12.85 -24.45
C PHE A 208 -8.52 -12.23 -25.76
N THR A 209 -7.65 -11.96 -26.71
CA THR A 209 -8.08 -11.53 -28.06
C THR A 209 -8.50 -12.73 -28.91
N LYS A 210 -7.73 -13.82 -28.82
CA LYS A 210 -8.00 -15.04 -29.61
C LYS A 210 -9.23 -15.79 -29.11
N PHE A 211 -9.38 -15.88 -27.79
CA PHE A 211 -10.48 -16.62 -27.16
C PHE A 211 -11.50 -15.66 -26.55
N HIS A 212 -12.75 -15.73 -27.01
CA HIS A 212 -13.86 -14.93 -26.53
C HIS A 212 -14.41 -15.45 -25.19
N ILE A 213 -13.63 -15.27 -24.13
CA ILE A 213 -13.96 -15.73 -22.77
C ILE A 213 -14.68 -14.61 -22.03
N ARG A 214 -15.65 -14.98 -21.15
CA ARG A 214 -16.36 -14.02 -20.28
C ARG A 214 -15.37 -13.28 -19.37
N ASP A 215 -15.62 -12.00 -19.13
CA ASP A 215 -14.71 -11.17 -18.29
C ASP A 215 -14.55 -11.72 -16.86
N SER A 216 -15.58 -12.42 -16.31
CA SER A 216 -15.46 -13.09 -15.01
C SER A 216 -14.44 -14.23 -15.04
N ALA A 217 -14.39 -15.03 -16.12
CA ALA A 217 -13.38 -16.07 -16.26
C ALA A 217 -11.98 -15.49 -16.46
N LYS A 218 -11.84 -14.35 -17.17
CA LYS A 218 -10.57 -13.63 -17.28
C LYS A 218 -10.03 -13.18 -15.92
N VAL A 219 -10.92 -12.70 -15.04
CA VAL A 219 -10.56 -12.33 -13.65
C VAL A 219 -10.00 -13.54 -12.90
N VAL A 220 -10.69 -14.69 -12.98
CA VAL A 220 -10.22 -15.94 -12.33
C VAL A 220 -8.85 -16.38 -12.88
N ILE A 221 -8.65 -16.32 -14.20
CA ILE A 221 -7.36 -16.65 -14.84
C ILE A 221 -6.25 -15.74 -14.33
N ILE A 222 -6.49 -14.42 -14.29
CA ILE A 222 -5.49 -13.45 -13.79
C ILE A 222 -5.19 -13.71 -12.32
N LEU A 223 -6.21 -13.95 -11.48
CA LEU A 223 -6.01 -14.27 -10.06
C LEU A 223 -5.19 -15.55 -9.88
N SER A 224 -5.53 -16.63 -10.62
CA SER A 224 -4.80 -17.90 -10.54
C SER A 224 -3.32 -17.73 -10.91
N ILE A 225 -3.04 -16.99 -11.98
CA ILE A 225 -1.67 -16.68 -12.39
C ILE A 225 -0.97 -15.82 -11.31
N SER A 226 -1.68 -14.86 -10.73
CA SER A 226 -1.15 -14.01 -9.65
C SER A 226 -0.78 -14.84 -8.43
N PHE A 227 -1.62 -15.80 -8.02
CA PHE A 227 -1.32 -16.72 -6.91
C PHE A 227 -0.09 -17.57 -7.20
N ILE A 228 0.02 -18.11 -8.42
CA ILE A 228 1.20 -18.87 -8.83
C ILE A 228 2.46 -18.00 -8.75
N LEU A 229 2.43 -16.78 -9.28
CA LEU A 229 3.57 -15.87 -9.28
C LEU A 229 4.07 -15.53 -7.88
N VAL A 230 3.16 -15.27 -6.95
CA VAL A 230 3.51 -14.97 -5.56
C VAL A 230 4.04 -16.23 -4.86
N SER A 231 3.39 -17.38 -5.05
CA SER A 231 3.81 -18.64 -4.42
C SER A 231 5.18 -19.14 -4.88
N ILE A 232 5.57 -18.93 -6.15
CA ILE A 232 6.84 -19.39 -6.69
C ILE A 232 8.00 -18.39 -6.49
N GLU A 233 7.74 -17.20 -5.98
CA GLU A 233 8.74 -16.14 -5.75
C GLU A 233 9.95 -16.67 -4.95
N THR A 234 9.69 -17.31 -3.82
CA THR A 234 10.72 -17.89 -2.95
C THR A 234 11.44 -19.06 -3.61
N SER A 235 10.72 -19.91 -4.35
CA SER A 235 11.29 -21.08 -5.03
C SER A 235 12.24 -20.67 -6.15
N ILE A 236 11.88 -19.65 -6.94
CA ILE A 236 12.73 -19.12 -8.00
C ILE A 236 13.99 -18.47 -7.42
N SER A 237 13.87 -17.69 -6.37
CA SER A 237 15.02 -17.08 -5.70
C SER A 237 16.03 -18.14 -5.23
N ASN A 238 15.55 -19.24 -4.69
CA ASN A 238 16.39 -20.36 -4.23
C ASN A 238 17.09 -21.08 -5.39
N LEU A 239 16.43 -21.27 -6.55
CA LEU A 239 17.01 -21.87 -7.74
C LEU A 239 18.25 -21.11 -8.26
N PHE A 240 18.26 -19.78 -8.12
CA PHE A 240 19.38 -18.93 -8.53
C PHE A 240 20.35 -18.63 -7.37
N GLY A 241 20.47 -19.53 -6.39
CA GLY A 241 21.40 -19.38 -5.27
C GLY A 241 21.13 -18.17 -4.38
N GLY A 242 19.90 -17.67 -4.40
CA GLY A 242 19.49 -16.50 -3.63
C GLY A 242 20.03 -15.15 -4.16
N VAL A 243 20.76 -15.12 -5.25
CA VAL A 243 21.36 -13.88 -5.83
C VAL A 243 20.34 -13.10 -6.66
N ILE A 244 19.44 -13.79 -7.35
CA ILE A 244 18.43 -13.19 -8.20
C ILE A 244 17.08 -13.24 -7.47
N GLY A 245 16.51 -12.07 -7.18
CA GLY A 245 15.15 -11.91 -6.67
C GLY A 245 14.16 -11.72 -7.82
N ILE A 246 12.92 -12.16 -7.63
CA ILE A 246 11.78 -11.82 -8.48
C ILE A 246 10.67 -11.36 -7.54
N SER A 247 10.10 -10.17 -7.78
CA SER A 247 8.93 -9.74 -7.02
C SER A 247 7.64 -10.20 -7.69
N GLY A 248 6.97 -11.20 -7.08
CA GLY A 248 5.67 -11.71 -7.55
C GLY A 248 4.59 -10.64 -7.51
N LEU A 249 4.55 -9.83 -6.47
CA LEU A 249 3.58 -8.74 -6.31
C LEU A 249 3.76 -7.66 -7.39
N LEU A 250 5.01 -7.33 -7.73
CA LEU A 250 5.31 -6.39 -8.81
C LEU A 250 4.94 -6.99 -10.18
N ALA A 251 5.16 -8.29 -10.39
CA ALA A 251 4.74 -8.97 -11.60
C ALA A 251 3.22 -8.93 -11.77
N VAL A 252 2.47 -9.20 -10.71
CA VAL A 252 0.99 -9.11 -10.69
C VAL A 252 0.51 -7.73 -11.11
N MET A 253 1.08 -6.68 -10.56
CA MET A 253 0.73 -5.31 -10.92
C MET A 253 1.12 -4.97 -12.35
N SER A 254 2.28 -5.45 -12.81
CA SER A 254 2.78 -5.23 -14.19
C SER A 254 1.91 -5.92 -15.24
N ILE A 255 1.30 -7.07 -14.93
CA ILE A 255 0.26 -7.70 -15.78
C ILE A 255 -0.89 -6.72 -16.00
N GLY A 256 -1.43 -6.14 -14.92
CA GLY A 256 -2.50 -5.15 -15.00
C GLY A 256 -2.13 -3.92 -15.83
N ALA A 257 -0.95 -3.36 -15.58
CA ALA A 257 -0.43 -2.19 -16.31
C ALA A 257 -0.25 -2.47 -17.81
N TYR A 258 0.25 -3.66 -18.17
CA TYR A 258 0.37 -4.06 -19.57
C TYR A 258 -1.01 -4.20 -20.24
N LEU A 259 -1.99 -4.83 -19.56
CA LEU A 259 -3.35 -4.95 -20.06
C LEU A 259 -4.00 -3.57 -20.24
N LYS A 260 -3.78 -2.63 -19.33
CA LYS A 260 -4.24 -1.23 -19.47
C LYS A 260 -3.66 -0.58 -20.73
N LYS A 261 -2.36 -0.71 -20.94
CA LYS A 261 -1.68 -0.13 -22.11
C LYS A 261 -2.11 -0.78 -23.43
N SER A 262 -2.30 -2.11 -23.45
CA SER A 262 -2.55 -2.86 -24.70
C SER A 262 -4.03 -2.96 -25.06
N LYS A 263 -4.95 -2.96 -24.05
CA LYS A 263 -6.39 -3.20 -24.19
C LYS A 263 -7.18 -2.36 -23.18
N GLU A 264 -7.22 -1.06 -23.37
CA GLU A 264 -7.81 -0.11 -22.42
C GLU A 264 -9.25 -0.46 -22.03
N GLU A 265 -10.11 -0.74 -23.03
CA GLU A 265 -11.51 -1.10 -22.78
C GLU A 265 -11.68 -2.41 -21.99
N LEU A 266 -10.83 -3.40 -22.27
CA LEU A 266 -10.81 -4.64 -21.48
C LEU A 266 -10.37 -4.34 -20.05
N SER A 267 -9.32 -3.55 -19.88
CA SER A 267 -8.80 -3.16 -18.57
C SER A 267 -9.87 -2.45 -17.72
N LYS A 268 -10.62 -1.51 -18.29
CA LYS A 268 -11.74 -0.83 -17.63
C LYS A 268 -12.79 -1.83 -17.11
N ARG A 269 -13.22 -2.78 -17.97
CA ARG A 269 -14.21 -3.80 -17.58
C ARG A 269 -13.68 -4.73 -16.48
N LEU A 270 -12.42 -5.17 -16.58
CA LEU A 270 -11.78 -6.01 -15.54
C LEU A 270 -11.63 -5.24 -14.22
N SER A 271 -11.18 -3.99 -14.27
CA SER A 271 -11.05 -3.12 -13.10
C SER A 271 -12.38 -2.97 -12.34
N LEU A 272 -13.51 -2.82 -13.04
CA LEU A 272 -14.83 -2.79 -12.41
C LEU A 272 -15.16 -4.11 -11.67
N LYS A 273 -14.74 -5.26 -12.20
CA LYS A 273 -14.95 -6.54 -11.53
C LYS A 273 -14.03 -6.69 -10.30
N TYR A 274 -12.77 -6.30 -10.43
CA TYR A 274 -11.84 -6.26 -9.29
C TYR A 274 -12.32 -5.29 -8.21
N SER A 275 -12.95 -4.17 -8.58
CA SER A 275 -13.56 -3.25 -7.61
C SER A 275 -14.70 -3.90 -6.80
N LYS A 276 -15.48 -4.81 -7.42
CA LYS A 276 -16.50 -5.57 -6.69
C LYS A 276 -15.90 -6.62 -5.75
N LEU A 277 -14.82 -7.30 -6.17
CA LEU A 277 -14.09 -8.24 -5.30
C LEU A 277 -13.44 -7.50 -4.13
N TRP A 278 -12.94 -6.29 -4.39
CA TRP A 278 -12.28 -5.47 -3.38
C TRP A 278 -13.19 -5.13 -2.20
N VAL A 279 -14.48 -4.95 -2.40
CA VAL A 279 -15.43 -4.64 -1.31
C VAL A 279 -15.35 -5.66 -0.18
N ALA A 280 -15.36 -6.95 -0.49
CA ALA A 280 -15.23 -8.01 0.52
C ALA A 280 -13.78 -8.15 1.00
N ALA A 281 -12.82 -8.08 0.08
CA ALA A 281 -11.39 -8.19 0.39
C ALA A 281 -10.91 -7.07 1.32
N GLU A 282 -11.39 -5.84 1.14
CA GLU A 282 -11.10 -4.69 2.00
C GLU A 282 -11.55 -4.93 3.45
N ILE A 283 -12.77 -5.42 3.64
CA ILE A 283 -13.29 -5.72 4.98
C ILE A 283 -12.45 -6.80 5.64
N ILE A 284 -12.18 -7.90 4.95
CA ILE A 284 -11.33 -9.00 5.45
C ILE A 284 -9.94 -8.47 5.82
N LEU A 285 -9.31 -7.71 4.93
CA LEU A 285 -7.97 -7.18 5.14
C LEU A 285 -7.89 -6.33 6.41
N PHE A 286 -8.70 -5.28 6.49
CA PHE A 286 -8.59 -4.32 7.59
C PHE A 286 -9.06 -4.90 8.92
N VAL A 287 -10.10 -5.75 8.94
CA VAL A 287 -10.56 -6.39 10.17
C VAL A 287 -9.53 -7.41 10.67
N LEU A 288 -8.95 -8.25 9.79
CA LEU A 288 -7.93 -9.22 10.21
C LEU A 288 -6.61 -8.55 10.62
N VAL A 289 -6.25 -7.41 10.02
CA VAL A 289 -5.12 -6.59 10.48
C VAL A 289 -5.39 -6.07 11.89
N GLY A 290 -6.58 -5.53 12.14
CA GLY A 290 -6.98 -5.08 13.47
C GLY A 290 -6.96 -6.21 14.50
N ALA A 291 -7.46 -7.40 14.12
CA ALA A 291 -7.48 -8.58 15.00
C ALA A 291 -6.08 -9.10 15.38
N ALA A 292 -5.07 -8.85 14.55
CA ALA A 292 -3.69 -9.23 14.84
C ALA A 292 -2.98 -8.27 15.80
N VAL A 293 -3.56 -7.10 16.11
CA VAL A 293 -2.94 -6.11 16.99
C VAL A 293 -3.06 -6.53 18.45
N ASN A 294 -1.91 -6.70 19.10
CA ASN A 294 -1.84 -6.87 20.55
C ASN A 294 -2.02 -5.50 21.25
N ILE A 295 -3.21 -5.32 21.85
CA ILE A 295 -3.58 -4.03 22.49
C ILE A 295 -2.62 -3.67 23.63
N ASN A 296 -2.21 -4.63 24.46
CA ASN A 296 -1.31 -4.37 25.57
C ASN A 296 0.06 -3.89 25.08
N TYR A 297 0.55 -4.50 24.00
CA TYR A 297 1.80 -4.06 23.36
C TYR A 297 1.64 -2.67 22.73
N ALA A 298 0.50 -2.41 22.10
CA ALA A 298 0.20 -1.11 21.49
C ALA A 298 0.15 0.02 22.52
N PHE A 299 -0.39 -0.21 23.71
CA PHE A 299 -0.38 0.77 24.81
C PHE A 299 1.04 1.07 25.30
N ASN A 300 1.87 0.05 25.47
CA ASN A 300 3.25 0.21 25.92
C ASN A 300 4.12 0.97 24.90
N ALA A 301 3.95 0.68 23.61
CA ALA A 301 4.66 1.36 22.52
C ALA A 301 4.00 2.70 22.10
N GLY A 302 2.77 2.96 22.53
CA GLY A 302 1.87 3.97 21.95
C GLY A 302 2.44 5.38 21.87
N VAL A 303 2.98 5.92 22.96
CA VAL A 303 3.52 7.29 22.97
C VAL A 303 4.76 7.38 22.09
N LEU A 304 5.71 6.45 22.23
CA LEU A 304 6.92 6.42 21.39
C LEU A 304 6.58 6.19 19.92
N GLY A 305 5.58 5.34 19.63
CA GLY A 305 5.07 5.12 18.30
C GLY A 305 4.46 6.37 17.67
N ILE A 306 3.69 7.13 18.43
CA ILE A 306 3.12 8.42 17.97
C ILE A 306 4.26 9.41 17.65
N VAL A 307 5.24 9.54 18.56
CA VAL A 307 6.41 10.40 18.34
C VAL A 307 7.16 9.98 17.09
N LEU A 308 7.42 8.67 16.91
CA LEU A 308 8.07 8.14 15.72
C LEU A 308 7.31 8.51 14.44
N ILE A 309 6.00 8.29 14.41
CA ILE A 309 5.17 8.57 13.23
C ILE A 309 5.26 10.04 12.84
N PHE A 310 5.09 10.98 13.79
CA PHE A 310 5.21 12.40 13.47
C PHE A 310 6.62 12.80 13.05
N ALA A 311 7.66 12.23 13.67
CA ALA A 311 9.04 12.49 13.30
C ALA A 311 9.36 12.04 11.87
N VAL A 312 8.94 10.83 11.47
CA VAL A 312 9.19 10.32 10.10
C VAL A 312 8.34 11.02 9.06
N LEU A 313 7.14 11.52 9.41
CA LEU A 313 6.34 12.35 8.51
C LEU A 313 7.05 13.65 8.14
N ILE A 314 7.87 14.22 9.02
CA ILE A 314 8.71 15.39 8.69
C ILE A 314 9.69 15.04 7.56
N PHE A 315 10.34 13.87 7.63
CA PHE A 315 11.21 13.39 6.55
C PHE A 315 10.42 13.19 5.26
N ARG A 316 9.23 12.61 5.31
CA ARG A 316 8.36 12.49 4.14
C ARG A 316 8.04 13.84 3.52
N MET A 317 7.64 14.81 4.34
CA MET A 317 7.35 16.17 3.88
C MET A 317 8.56 16.82 3.21
N LEU A 318 9.77 16.62 3.75
CA LEU A 318 11.01 17.06 3.11
C LEU A 318 11.22 16.39 1.76
N GLY A 319 10.97 15.09 1.63
CA GLY A 319 11.02 14.36 0.37
C GLY A 319 10.03 14.91 -0.67
N VAL A 320 8.79 15.21 -0.26
CA VAL A 320 7.81 15.88 -1.14
C VAL A 320 8.32 17.25 -1.58
N LEU A 321 8.81 18.07 -0.65
CA LEU A 321 9.34 19.39 -0.97
C LEU A 321 10.48 19.32 -1.99
N LEU A 322 11.42 18.38 -1.81
CA LEU A 322 12.54 18.16 -2.74
C LEU A 322 12.05 17.74 -4.13
N SER A 323 11.03 16.87 -4.20
CA SER A 323 10.42 16.44 -5.47
C SER A 323 9.81 17.61 -6.24
N LEU A 324 9.34 18.64 -5.53
CA LEU A 324 8.69 19.83 -6.08
C LEU A 324 9.65 20.99 -6.35
N ILE A 325 10.97 20.83 -6.10
CA ILE A 325 11.97 21.83 -6.49
C ILE A 325 11.99 21.97 -8.01
N LYS A 326 12.16 23.22 -8.47
CA LYS A 326 12.16 23.62 -9.90
C LYS A 326 10.80 23.37 -10.60
N THR A 327 9.69 23.33 -9.85
CA THR A 327 8.33 23.38 -10.37
C THR A 327 7.79 24.82 -10.31
N LYS A 328 6.73 25.11 -11.07
CA LYS A 328 6.03 26.40 -11.04
C LYS A 328 5.10 26.57 -9.82
N LEU A 329 5.12 25.61 -8.88
CA LEU A 329 4.29 25.64 -7.68
C LEU A 329 4.78 26.72 -6.71
N ASN A 330 3.85 27.52 -6.19
CA ASN A 330 4.13 28.51 -5.15
C ASN A 330 4.30 27.85 -3.77
N LYS A 331 4.68 28.62 -2.75
CA LYS A 331 4.92 28.10 -1.38
C LYS A 331 3.66 27.44 -0.79
N LYS A 332 2.48 28.02 -0.98
CA LYS A 332 1.22 27.48 -0.45
C LYS A 332 0.86 26.13 -1.10
N GLU A 333 1.00 26.04 -2.41
CA GLU A 333 0.74 24.81 -3.18
C GLU A 333 1.71 23.67 -2.81
N ARG A 334 2.98 23.98 -2.52
CA ARG A 334 3.94 22.99 -2.01
C ARG A 334 3.56 22.50 -0.62
N ILE A 335 3.13 23.41 0.29
CA ILE A 335 2.62 23.04 1.62
C ILE A 335 1.40 22.12 1.49
N PHE A 336 0.46 22.46 0.61
CA PHE A 336 -0.69 21.59 0.34
C PHE A 336 -0.26 20.20 -0.11
N SER A 337 0.68 20.13 -1.06
CA SER A 337 1.20 18.83 -1.57
C SER A 337 1.88 18.01 -0.48
N MET A 338 2.62 18.65 0.44
CA MET A 338 3.22 17.99 1.60
C MET A 338 2.14 17.39 2.52
N ILE A 339 1.09 18.15 2.84
CA ILE A 339 -0.03 17.69 3.67
C ILE A 339 -0.77 16.53 2.99
N ALA A 340 -1.09 16.70 1.71
CA ALA A 340 -1.87 15.73 0.95
C ALA A 340 -1.15 14.38 0.77
N TYR A 341 0.17 14.35 0.86
CA TYR A 341 0.99 13.14 0.66
C TYR A 341 1.36 12.40 1.96
N CYS A 342 0.72 12.76 3.10
CA CYS A 342 0.97 12.14 4.40
C CYS A 342 0.07 10.96 4.77
N PRO A 343 -1.21 10.84 4.31
CA PRO A 343 -2.11 9.80 4.79
C PRO A 343 -1.62 8.38 4.49
N LYS A 344 -1.74 7.48 5.47
CA LYS A 344 -1.37 6.06 5.41
C LYS A 344 -2.63 5.20 5.54
N ALA A 345 -2.75 4.10 4.78
CA ALA A 345 -3.85 3.16 4.97
C ALA A 345 -3.61 1.78 4.32
N THR A 346 -3.78 1.66 3.00
CA THR A 346 -3.94 0.38 2.31
C THR A 346 -2.69 -0.49 2.31
N VAL A 347 -1.54 0.07 1.99
CA VAL A 347 -0.28 -0.67 1.95
C VAL A 347 0.14 -1.10 3.35
N GLN A 348 0.06 -0.19 4.34
CA GLN A 348 0.37 -0.49 5.74
C GLN A 348 -0.47 -1.65 6.27
N ALA A 349 -1.77 -1.67 5.95
CA ALA A 349 -2.64 -2.77 6.32
C ALA A 349 -2.27 -4.07 5.60
N ALA A 350 -1.93 -3.98 4.31
CA ALA A 350 -1.64 -5.15 3.50
C ALA A 350 -0.35 -5.86 3.91
N ILE A 351 0.73 -5.11 4.18
CA ILE A 351 2.06 -5.69 4.44
C ILE A 351 2.50 -5.60 5.90
N GLY A 352 1.87 -4.75 6.73
CA GLY A 352 2.31 -4.47 8.12
C GLY A 352 2.32 -5.68 9.05
N SER A 353 1.48 -6.66 8.79
CA SER A 353 1.39 -7.89 9.59
C SER A 353 2.26 -9.05 9.05
N ILE A 354 2.84 -8.90 7.86
CA ILE A 354 3.67 -9.96 7.25
C ILE A 354 4.92 -10.26 8.10
N PRO A 355 5.69 -9.29 8.62
CA PRO A 355 6.84 -9.57 9.47
C PRO A 355 6.47 -10.40 10.70
N LEU A 356 5.32 -10.13 11.32
CA LEU A 356 4.81 -10.92 12.45
C LEU A 356 4.47 -12.35 12.03
N SER A 357 3.78 -12.55 10.91
CA SER A 357 3.43 -13.88 10.40
C SER A 357 4.64 -14.71 9.99
N LEU A 358 5.75 -14.05 9.64
CA LEU A 358 7.03 -14.68 9.34
C LEU A 358 7.87 -14.99 10.60
N GLY A 359 7.38 -14.63 11.78
CA GLY A 359 8.06 -14.88 13.06
C GLY A 359 9.25 -13.96 13.34
N PHE A 360 9.33 -12.79 12.71
CA PHE A 360 10.40 -11.83 13.01
C PHE A 360 10.25 -11.24 14.41
N ALA A 361 11.36 -11.09 15.13
CA ALA A 361 11.37 -10.54 16.49
C ALA A 361 10.77 -9.11 16.54
N SER A 362 11.01 -8.32 15.50
CA SER A 362 10.44 -6.97 15.32
C SER A 362 9.00 -6.96 14.77
N GLY A 363 8.41 -8.13 14.47
CA GLY A 363 7.13 -8.22 13.76
C GLY A 363 5.97 -7.55 14.51
N GLU A 364 5.93 -7.68 15.83
CA GLU A 364 4.88 -7.08 16.67
C GLU A 364 4.94 -5.55 16.66
N ILE A 365 6.13 -4.99 16.85
CA ILE A 365 6.29 -3.52 16.82
C ILE A 365 6.04 -2.95 15.43
N ILE A 366 6.44 -3.63 14.37
CA ILE A 366 6.18 -3.20 12.99
C ILE A 366 4.67 -3.14 12.73
N LEU A 367 3.92 -4.17 13.14
CA LEU A 367 2.46 -4.19 13.01
C LEU A 367 1.81 -3.05 13.80
N VAL A 368 2.21 -2.84 15.05
CA VAL A 368 1.68 -1.78 15.91
C VAL A 368 1.93 -0.40 15.29
N ILE A 369 3.15 -0.12 14.83
CA ILE A 369 3.49 1.15 14.18
C ILE A 369 2.70 1.32 12.87
N ALA A 370 2.54 0.27 12.08
CA ALA A 370 1.73 0.31 10.85
C ALA A 370 0.27 0.68 11.15
N VAL A 371 -0.35 0.05 12.15
CA VAL A 371 -1.74 0.32 12.53
C VAL A 371 -1.89 1.71 13.15
N LEU A 372 -1.00 2.12 14.04
CA LEU A 372 -0.99 3.49 14.57
C LEU A 372 -0.82 4.53 13.48
N ALA A 373 0.06 4.28 12.50
CA ALA A 373 0.22 5.18 11.35
C ALA A 373 -1.09 5.35 10.58
N ILE A 374 -1.85 4.28 10.36
CA ILE A 374 -3.17 4.35 9.71
C ILE A 374 -4.15 5.14 10.58
N LEU A 375 -4.31 4.76 11.86
CA LEU A 375 -5.29 5.34 12.77
C LEU A 375 -5.07 6.84 12.97
N ILE A 376 -3.84 7.30 12.94
CA ILE A 376 -3.47 8.71 13.13
C ILE A 376 -3.52 9.47 11.81
N THR A 377 -2.82 8.99 10.78
CA THR A 377 -2.57 9.79 9.59
C THR A 377 -3.72 9.79 8.58
N ALA A 378 -4.52 8.72 8.51
CA ALA A 378 -5.66 8.69 7.59
C ALA A 378 -6.73 9.74 7.94
N PRO A 379 -7.23 9.83 9.20
CA PRO A 379 -8.21 10.86 9.55
C PRO A 379 -7.61 12.26 9.55
N LEU A 380 -6.41 12.44 10.13
CA LEU A 380 -5.75 13.73 10.17
C LEU A 380 -5.44 14.26 8.76
N GLY A 381 -4.95 13.41 7.88
CA GLY A 381 -4.65 13.79 6.50
C GLY A 381 -5.91 14.10 5.69
N ALA A 382 -6.96 13.28 5.81
CA ALA A 382 -8.24 13.54 5.16
C ALA A 382 -8.86 14.88 5.61
N PHE A 383 -8.79 15.17 6.90
CA PHE A 383 -9.25 16.44 7.49
C PHE A 383 -8.36 17.62 7.06
N ALA A 384 -7.03 17.45 7.13
CA ALA A 384 -6.09 18.51 6.78
C ALA A 384 -6.20 18.91 5.30
N ILE A 385 -6.39 17.96 4.38
CA ILE A 385 -6.68 18.23 2.96
C ILE A 385 -7.95 19.07 2.85
N GLU A 386 -9.05 18.66 3.52
CA GLU A 386 -10.36 19.32 3.42
C GLU A 386 -10.35 20.77 3.93
N VAL A 387 -9.61 21.04 5.01
CA VAL A 387 -9.55 22.40 5.59
C VAL A 387 -8.57 23.30 4.85
N SER A 388 -7.53 22.72 4.22
CA SER A 388 -6.42 23.49 3.65
C SER A 388 -6.57 23.84 2.17
N TYR A 389 -7.28 23.04 1.37
CA TYR A 389 -7.28 23.20 -0.10
C TYR A 389 -7.76 24.57 -0.56
N LYS A 390 -8.87 25.11 0.01
CA LYS A 390 -9.41 26.43 -0.35
C LYS A 390 -8.47 27.60 0.01
N LYS A 391 -7.56 27.39 0.99
CA LYS A 391 -6.62 28.42 1.45
C LYS A 391 -5.27 28.36 0.75
N LEU A 392 -4.89 27.17 0.29
CA LEU A 392 -3.55 26.89 -0.22
C LEU A 392 -3.49 26.66 -1.74
N LEU A 393 -4.60 26.34 -2.38
CA LEU A 393 -4.70 26.15 -3.82
C LEU A 393 -5.45 27.30 -4.48
N GLU A 394 -5.06 27.61 -5.72
CA GLU A 394 -5.75 28.55 -6.58
C GLU A 394 -7.02 27.90 -7.17
N HIS A 395 -8.10 28.64 -7.22
CA HIS A 395 -9.35 28.26 -7.90
C HIS A 395 -9.29 28.77 -9.34
N GLU A 396 -9.66 27.92 -10.31
CA GLU A 396 -9.67 28.20 -11.74
C GLU A 396 -10.98 28.83 -12.21
#